data_3b6b68d3388e2476f81324f7f15ec0e3
#
_entry.id   3b6b68d3388e2476f81324f7f15ec0e3
#
_cell.length_a   1.000
_cell.length_b   1.000
_cell.length_c   1.000
_cell.angle_alpha   90.00
_cell.angle_beta   90.00
_cell.angle_gamma   90.00
#
_symmetry.space_group_name_H-M   'P 1'
#
loop_
_entity.id
_entity.type
_entity.pdbx_description
1 polymer ?
#
loop_
_entity_poly.entity_id
_entity_poly.type
_entity_poly.pdbx_seq_one_letter_code
_entity_poly.pdbx_strand_id
1 'polypeptide(L)'
;MALDESITSRDYLYGRLLAVAEYIERTALDAAGEKRPTNAERLMQRFADHPCDTWRQIELQLSPYEQRLQGSSRAGLLFRARKTLDAIMNQFQGDDFKAPGKLSGEFLLGYHCQLTSLYSKSGDDTPKENP
;
A
#
# COMPACT_ATOMS: atom_id res chain seq x y z
N MET A 1 2.30 0.67 -17.26
CA MET A 1 1.12 -0.20 -17.19
C MET A 1 0.16 0.31 -16.13
N ALA A 2 -1.09 0.44 -16.47
CA ALA A 2 -2.07 1.03 -15.57
C ALA A 2 -2.64 0.02 -14.59
N LEU A 3 -3.05 0.51 -13.42
CA LEU A 3 -3.74 -0.29 -12.44
C LEU A 3 -5.05 -0.81 -13.02
N ASP A 4 -5.31 -2.09 -12.83
CA ASP A 4 -6.55 -2.72 -13.26
C ASP A 4 -7.35 -3.16 -12.02
N GLU A 5 -8.36 -2.36 -11.68
CA GLU A 5 -9.17 -2.61 -10.50
C GLU A 5 -10.14 -3.76 -10.67
N SER A 6 -10.26 -4.31 -11.87
CA SER A 6 -11.11 -5.46 -12.12
C SER A 6 -10.42 -6.79 -11.77
N ILE A 7 -9.11 -6.77 -11.59
CA ILE A 7 -8.37 -7.98 -11.22
C ILE A 7 -8.54 -8.23 -9.73
N THR A 8 -9.14 -9.37 -9.38
CA THR A 8 -9.41 -9.71 -7.99
C THR A 8 -8.67 -10.97 -7.55
N SER A 9 -7.66 -11.40 -8.30
CA SER A 9 -6.85 -12.53 -7.88
C SER A 9 -6.10 -12.19 -6.58
N ARG A 10 -5.94 -13.19 -5.72
CA ARG A 10 -5.29 -13.03 -4.42
C ARG A 10 -3.95 -12.33 -4.53
N ASP A 11 -3.11 -12.77 -5.46
CA ASP A 11 -1.73 -12.28 -5.52
C ASP A 11 -1.68 -10.82 -5.97
N TYR A 12 -2.51 -10.46 -6.93
CA TYR A 12 -2.59 -9.07 -7.38
C TYR A 12 -3.07 -8.15 -6.25
N LEU A 13 -4.10 -8.60 -5.53
CA LEU A 13 -4.64 -7.80 -4.41
C LEU A 13 -3.63 -7.63 -3.29
N TYR A 14 -2.87 -8.68 -2.97
CA TYR A 14 -1.81 -8.56 -1.96
C TYR A 14 -0.76 -7.54 -2.38
N GLY A 15 -0.40 -7.53 -3.66
CA GLY A 15 0.52 -6.52 -4.16
C GLY A 15 -0.01 -5.12 -3.96
N ARG A 16 -1.30 -4.93 -4.25
CA ARG A 16 -1.93 -3.63 -4.05
C ARG A 16 -1.93 -3.21 -2.57
N LEU A 17 -2.19 -4.15 -1.66
CA LEU A 17 -2.14 -3.86 -0.22
C LEU A 17 -0.77 -3.38 0.19
N LEU A 18 0.27 -4.09 -0.25
CA LEU A 18 1.64 -3.71 0.09
C LEU A 18 1.97 -2.32 -0.41
N ALA A 19 1.49 -1.97 -1.60
CA ALA A 19 1.73 -0.65 -2.17
C ALA A 19 1.10 0.46 -1.33
N VAL A 20 -0.13 0.24 -0.84
CA VAL A 20 -0.79 1.24 0.00
C VAL A 20 -0.02 1.43 1.31
N ALA A 21 0.41 0.34 1.94
CA ALA A 21 1.21 0.41 3.17
C ALA A 21 2.52 1.16 2.91
N GLU A 22 3.19 0.84 1.81
CA GLU A 22 4.42 1.53 1.41
C GLU A 22 4.18 3.03 1.25
N TYR A 23 3.10 3.38 0.58
CA TYR A 23 2.77 4.78 0.33
C TYR A 23 2.53 5.56 1.63
N ILE A 24 1.79 4.97 2.56
CA ILE A 24 1.48 5.63 3.83
C ILE A 24 2.76 5.85 4.63
N GLU A 25 3.57 4.81 4.78
CA GLU A 25 4.80 4.93 5.55
C GLU A 25 5.78 5.88 4.90
N ARG A 26 5.95 5.79 3.56
CA ARG A 26 6.87 6.68 2.84
C ARG A 26 6.45 8.14 2.98
N THR A 27 5.15 8.40 2.92
CA THR A 27 4.65 9.77 3.08
C THR A 27 4.99 10.31 4.46
N ALA A 28 4.83 9.49 5.51
CA ALA A 28 5.16 9.91 6.86
C ALA A 28 6.66 10.13 7.04
N LEU A 29 7.48 9.24 6.48
CA LEU A 29 8.93 9.36 6.57
C LEU A 29 9.44 10.59 5.83
N ASP A 30 8.91 10.84 4.64
CA ASP A 30 9.32 12.01 3.85
C ASP A 30 8.95 13.32 4.58
N ALA A 31 7.79 13.35 5.21
CA ALA A 31 7.37 14.52 5.97
C ALA A 31 8.31 14.80 7.14
N ALA A 32 8.93 13.77 7.69
CA ALA A 32 9.89 13.89 8.78
C ALA A 32 11.34 14.03 8.31
N GLY A 33 11.57 14.00 7.00
CA GLY A 33 12.92 14.08 6.44
C GLY A 33 13.72 12.80 6.61
N GLU A 34 13.06 11.67 6.86
CA GLU A 34 13.75 10.40 7.07
C GLU A 34 13.86 9.65 5.74
N LYS A 35 15.05 9.16 5.44
CA LYS A 35 15.35 8.54 4.15
C LYS A 35 15.48 7.02 4.20
N ARG A 36 15.22 6.41 5.34
CA ARG A 36 15.37 4.96 5.46
C ARG A 36 14.32 4.21 4.67
N PRO A 37 14.56 2.94 4.35
CA PRO A 37 13.54 2.11 3.69
C PRO A 37 12.31 1.92 4.58
N THR A 38 11.18 1.72 3.94
CA THR A 38 9.94 1.43 4.67
C THR A 38 9.94 -0.01 5.15
N ASN A 39 9.03 -0.32 6.08
CA ASN A 39 8.83 -1.71 6.50
C ASN A 39 8.35 -2.58 5.35
N ALA A 40 7.52 -2.02 4.47
CA ALA A 40 7.04 -2.77 3.30
C ALA A 40 8.22 -3.18 2.41
N GLU A 41 9.18 -2.27 2.18
CA GLU A 41 10.35 -2.59 1.39
C GLU A 41 11.21 -3.67 2.05
N ARG A 42 11.43 -3.52 3.36
CA ARG A 42 12.28 -4.47 4.08
C ARG A 42 11.67 -5.86 4.18
N LEU A 43 10.34 -5.93 4.24
CA LEU A 43 9.64 -7.19 4.43
C LEU A 43 9.09 -7.79 3.14
N MET A 44 9.48 -7.23 1.99
CA MET A 44 8.90 -7.65 0.72
C MET A 44 9.09 -9.16 0.45
N GLN A 45 10.28 -9.70 0.71
CA GLN A 45 10.53 -11.12 0.48
C GLN A 45 9.68 -11.99 1.41
N ARG A 46 9.61 -11.61 2.69
CA ARG A 46 8.78 -12.35 3.64
C ARG A 46 7.30 -12.25 3.25
N PHE A 47 6.89 -11.09 2.75
CA PHE A 47 5.52 -10.89 2.30
C PHE A 47 5.18 -11.83 1.15
N ALA A 48 6.10 -11.97 0.20
CA ALA A 48 5.89 -12.89 -0.93
C ALA A 48 5.78 -14.34 -0.46
N ASP A 49 6.53 -14.72 0.56
CA ASP A 49 6.54 -16.09 1.06
C ASP A 49 5.38 -16.39 2.02
N HIS A 50 5.01 -15.41 2.85
CA HIS A 50 3.99 -15.58 3.88
C HIS A 50 3.10 -14.33 3.91
N PRO A 51 2.23 -14.16 2.91
CA PRO A 51 1.51 -12.89 2.77
C PRO A 51 0.58 -12.53 3.92
N CYS A 52 -0.22 -13.47 4.38
CA CYS A 52 -1.21 -13.13 5.41
C CYS A 52 -0.55 -12.71 6.72
N ASP A 53 0.41 -13.50 7.19
CA ASP A 53 1.08 -13.21 8.45
C ASP A 53 1.90 -11.93 8.35
N THR A 54 2.59 -11.74 7.23
CA THR A 54 3.42 -10.55 7.05
C THR A 54 2.56 -9.31 6.92
N TRP A 55 1.40 -9.42 6.25
CA TRP A 55 0.49 -8.29 6.17
C TRP A 55 0.03 -7.84 7.55
N ARG A 56 -0.29 -8.78 8.44
CA ARG A 56 -0.70 -8.44 9.80
C ARG A 56 0.41 -7.70 10.54
N GLN A 57 1.66 -8.13 10.35
CA GLN A 57 2.80 -7.45 10.95
C GLN A 57 2.95 -6.03 10.40
N ILE A 58 2.85 -5.88 9.08
CA ILE A 58 2.96 -4.56 8.44
C ILE A 58 1.85 -3.64 8.93
N GLU A 59 0.64 -4.16 9.03
CA GLU A 59 -0.51 -3.37 9.47
C GLU A 59 -0.30 -2.82 10.88
N LEU A 60 0.23 -3.64 11.77
CA LEU A 60 0.53 -3.20 13.13
C LEU A 60 1.61 -2.13 13.13
N GLN A 61 2.64 -2.30 12.30
CA GLN A 61 3.74 -1.34 12.24
C GLN A 61 3.33 -0.02 11.58
N LEU A 62 2.22 -0.03 10.85
CA LEU A 62 1.76 1.16 10.15
C LEU A 62 1.12 2.17 11.08
N SER A 63 0.60 1.73 12.21
CA SER A 63 -0.19 2.56 13.10
C SER A 63 0.49 3.87 13.52
N PRO A 64 1.76 3.86 13.98
CA PRO A 64 2.40 5.13 14.37
C PRO A 64 2.54 6.10 13.22
N TYR A 65 2.74 5.60 12.01
CA TYR A 65 2.86 6.47 10.84
C TYR A 65 1.51 7.07 10.47
N GLU A 66 0.45 6.30 10.59
CA GLU A 66 -0.90 6.82 10.38
C GLU A 66 -1.22 7.92 11.39
N GLN A 67 -0.82 7.73 12.64
CA GLN A 67 -1.06 8.74 13.66
C GLN A 67 -0.31 10.04 13.36
N ARG A 68 0.92 9.93 12.88
CA ARG A 68 1.68 11.13 12.48
C ARG A 68 0.97 11.88 11.37
N LEU A 69 0.51 11.16 10.36
CA LEU A 69 -0.15 11.79 9.22
C LEU A 69 -1.48 12.40 9.60
N GLN A 70 -2.22 11.74 10.50
CA GLN A 70 -3.52 12.23 10.93
C GLN A 70 -3.42 13.57 11.62
N GLY A 71 -2.35 13.81 12.34
CA GLY A 71 -2.11 15.08 13.01
C GLY A 71 -1.41 16.13 12.16
N SER A 72 -1.29 15.90 10.86
CA SER A 72 -0.52 16.76 9.99
C SER A 72 -1.39 17.30 8.85
N SER A 73 -0.78 18.15 8.01
CA SER A 73 -1.44 18.67 6.82
C SER A 73 -1.72 17.57 5.78
N ARG A 74 -1.20 16.37 5.98
CA ARG A 74 -1.37 15.26 5.05
C ARG A 74 -2.46 14.29 5.49
N ALA A 75 -3.31 14.70 6.43
CA ALA A 75 -4.41 13.85 6.88
C ALA A 75 -5.34 13.44 5.73
N GLY A 76 -5.52 14.32 4.75
CA GLY A 76 -6.33 13.99 3.57
C GLY A 76 -5.75 12.88 2.73
N LEU A 77 -4.42 12.85 2.59
CA LEU A 77 -3.76 11.76 1.88
C LEU A 77 -3.98 10.44 2.60
N LEU A 78 -3.84 10.46 3.93
CA LEU A 78 -4.08 9.26 4.72
C LEU A 78 -5.51 8.76 4.56
N PHE A 79 -6.48 9.67 4.61
CA PHE A 79 -7.89 9.30 4.48
C PHE A 79 -8.13 8.58 3.15
N ARG A 80 -7.61 9.13 2.05
CA ARG A 80 -7.79 8.51 0.73
C ARG A 80 -7.07 7.17 0.63
N ALA A 81 -5.85 7.09 1.20
CA ALA A 81 -5.09 5.84 1.19
C ALA A 81 -5.84 4.75 1.98
N ARG A 82 -6.41 5.10 3.13
CA ARG A 82 -7.17 4.13 3.92
C ARG A 82 -8.42 3.67 3.17
N LYS A 83 -9.08 4.55 2.45
CA LYS A 83 -10.23 4.15 1.64
C LYS A 83 -9.82 3.17 0.55
N THR A 84 -8.69 3.42 -0.08
CA THR A 84 -8.16 2.50 -1.09
C THR A 84 -7.85 1.14 -0.46
N LEU A 85 -7.22 1.14 0.71
CA LEU A 85 -6.88 -0.09 1.41
C LEU A 85 -8.14 -0.90 1.74
N ASP A 86 -9.15 -0.24 2.27
CA ASP A 86 -10.40 -0.90 2.61
C ASP A 86 -11.09 -1.48 1.37
N ALA A 87 -11.05 -0.75 0.26
CA ALA A 87 -11.63 -1.25 -0.99
C ALA A 87 -10.91 -2.51 -1.47
N ILE A 88 -9.57 -2.52 -1.35
CA ILE A 88 -8.80 -3.71 -1.74
C ILE A 88 -9.16 -4.89 -0.85
N MET A 89 -9.21 -4.67 0.47
CA MET A 89 -9.56 -5.74 1.40
C MET A 89 -10.91 -6.36 1.07
N ASN A 90 -11.86 -5.54 0.66
CA ASN A 90 -13.19 -6.01 0.32
C ASN A 90 -13.24 -6.81 -0.98
N GLN A 91 -12.19 -6.77 -1.79
CA GLN A 91 -12.16 -7.50 -3.05
C GLN A 91 -11.63 -8.93 -2.93
N PHE A 92 -11.02 -9.28 -1.79
CA PHE A 92 -10.59 -10.66 -1.58
C PHE A 92 -11.80 -11.56 -1.55
N GLN A 93 -11.73 -12.65 -2.30
CA GLN A 93 -12.87 -13.56 -2.46
C GLN A 93 -12.71 -14.77 -1.57
N GLY A 94 -13.82 -15.18 -0.93
CA GLY A 94 -13.85 -16.37 -0.10
C GLY A 94 -12.71 -16.35 0.94
N ASP A 95 -11.92 -17.42 0.93
CA ASP A 95 -10.82 -17.56 1.88
C ASP A 95 -9.48 -17.13 1.31
N ASP A 96 -9.48 -16.41 0.20
CA ASP A 96 -8.21 -16.05 -0.48
C ASP A 96 -7.26 -15.29 0.42
N PHE A 97 -7.77 -14.42 1.28
CA PHE A 97 -6.90 -13.65 2.16
C PHE A 97 -6.08 -14.56 3.09
N LYS A 98 -6.68 -15.64 3.57
CA LYS A 98 -6.01 -16.57 4.48
C LYS A 98 -5.38 -17.75 3.77
N ALA A 99 -5.52 -17.84 2.46
CA ALA A 99 -5.00 -18.99 1.72
C ALA A 99 -3.47 -19.04 1.84
N PRO A 100 -2.91 -20.21 2.14
CA PRO A 100 -1.45 -20.36 2.25
C PRO A 100 -0.79 -20.37 0.89
N GLY A 101 0.52 -20.26 0.90
CA GLY A 101 1.31 -20.38 -0.31
C GLY A 101 1.92 -19.06 -0.72
N LYS A 102 3.03 -19.17 -1.42
CA LYS A 102 3.78 -18.02 -1.89
C LYS A 102 3.00 -17.25 -2.94
N LEU A 103 3.25 -15.95 -3.00
CA LEU A 103 2.67 -15.12 -4.03
C LEU A 103 3.44 -15.31 -5.34
N SER A 104 2.71 -15.27 -6.47
CA SER A 104 3.32 -15.33 -7.80
C SER A 104 3.81 -13.96 -8.22
N GLY A 105 4.39 -13.87 -9.43
CA GLY A 105 4.83 -12.59 -9.97
C GLY A 105 3.73 -11.56 -10.12
N GLU A 106 2.48 -12.00 -10.15
CA GLU A 106 1.33 -11.09 -10.27
C GLU A 106 1.27 -10.13 -9.09
N PHE A 107 1.78 -10.52 -7.94
CA PHE A 107 1.90 -9.65 -6.78
C PHE A 107 2.74 -8.41 -7.08
N LEU A 108 3.87 -8.59 -7.77
CA LEU A 108 4.71 -7.44 -8.13
C LEU A 108 4.00 -6.51 -9.11
N LEU A 109 3.22 -7.07 -10.01
CA LEU A 109 2.44 -6.27 -10.93
C LEU A 109 1.42 -5.41 -10.18
N GLY A 110 0.67 -6.02 -9.26
CA GLY A 110 -0.28 -5.27 -8.45
C GLY A 110 0.40 -4.19 -7.62
N TYR A 111 1.55 -4.53 -7.04
CA TYR A 111 2.31 -3.58 -6.25
C TYR A 111 2.73 -2.35 -7.07
N HIS A 112 3.36 -2.58 -8.20
CA HIS A 112 3.86 -1.45 -9.01
C HIS A 112 2.73 -0.62 -9.60
N CYS A 113 1.67 -1.26 -10.08
CA CYS A 113 0.56 -0.53 -10.66
C CYS A 113 -0.17 0.32 -9.62
N GLN A 114 -0.39 -0.24 -8.42
CA GLN A 114 -1.06 0.49 -7.35
C GLN A 114 -0.21 1.64 -6.85
N LEU A 115 1.08 1.39 -6.66
CA LEU A 115 1.98 2.43 -6.16
C LEU A 115 2.05 3.60 -7.14
N THR A 116 2.18 3.31 -8.43
CA THR A 116 2.19 4.33 -9.47
C THR A 116 0.90 5.14 -9.45
N SER A 117 -0.24 4.46 -9.29
CA SER A 117 -1.53 5.12 -9.23
C SER A 117 -1.63 6.08 -8.06
N LEU A 118 -1.14 5.65 -6.87
CA LEU A 118 -1.18 6.50 -5.69
C LEU A 118 -0.35 7.76 -5.86
N TYR A 119 0.87 7.62 -6.39
CA TYR A 119 1.72 8.77 -6.59
C TYR A 119 1.21 9.69 -7.70
N SER A 120 0.59 9.15 -8.72
CA SER A 120 -0.01 9.97 -9.78
C SER A 120 -1.15 10.81 -9.23
N LYS A 121 -2.00 10.21 -8.40
CA LYS A 121 -3.12 10.94 -7.80
C LYS A 121 -2.62 12.01 -6.85
N SER A 122 -1.56 11.72 -6.08
CA SER A 122 -0.96 12.71 -5.21
C SER A 122 -0.43 13.89 -6.01
N GLY A 123 0.20 13.60 -7.15
CA GLY A 123 0.68 14.65 -8.04
C GLY A 123 -0.45 15.47 -8.61
N ASP A 124 -1.55 14.81 -8.97
CA ASP A 124 -2.72 15.49 -9.50
C ASP A 124 -3.37 16.39 -8.45
N ASP A 125 -3.25 16.03 -7.18
CA ASP A 125 -3.82 16.79 -6.09
C ASP A 125 -2.98 18.00 -5.71
N THR A 126 -1.73 18.08 -6.14
CA THR A 126 -0.91 19.25 -5.83
C THR A 126 -1.28 20.38 -6.77
N PRO A 127 -1.22 21.60 -6.28
CA PRO A 127 -1.53 22.72 -7.15
C PRO A 127 -0.48 22.90 -8.18
N LYS A 128 0.03 22.24 -8.69
CA LYS A 128 0.94 22.16 -9.65
C LYS A 128 1.61 23.31 -10.06
N GLU A 129 1.35 23.15 -9.60
CA GLU A 129 1.76 23.50 -9.86
C GLU A 129 1.99 23.89 -10.67
N ASN A 130 1.53 24.04 -10.89
CA ASN A 130 1.62 24.33 -11.50
C ASN A 130 1.70 24.74 -11.80
N PRO A 131 1.92 25.09 -12.11
CA PRO A 131 2.02 25.61 -12.51
C PRO A 131 2.07 25.94 -12.76
#